data_83284d760e9fd600ae5444cb470a362b
#
_entry.id   83284d760e9fd600ae5444cb470a362b
#
_cell.length_a   1.000
_cell.length_b   1.000
_cell.length_c   1.000
_cell.angle_alpha   90.00
_cell.angle_beta   90.00
_cell.angle_gamma   90.00
#
_symmetry.space_group_name_H-M   'P 1'
#
loop_
_entity.id
_entity.type
_entity.pdbx_description
1 polymer ?
#
loop_
_entity_poly.entity_id
_entity_poly.type
_entity_poly.pdbx_seq_one_letter_code
_entity_poly.pdbx_strand_id
1 'polypeptide(L)'
;MLWFFFCVLVLILGYAIYGKIIEKIFVINPKRQTPAYQVNDGVDYMPMSKTKIWLIQLLNIAGTGPIFGPILGALYGPVAMLWIVVGCIFAGAVHDYFCGMLSIRHGGATMPYLAGKFLGRPVKVFINVLALVLLLLVGVVFVASPAQLMGTITMDIMGASQGALQLGDAEAVHKAVEAGGLTVWGMDKATVVSVWTAIIFAYYILATLLPIDKIIGRIYPLFGALLLFMSVGMVYGLVSAHFSAVDPIEFFRTIDADGQGLTLDKFTQNFQVKGDVPIWPLLFLTISCGALSGFHATQTPLMARCAENEKEGRFIFYGAMIAEGIIALVWCMVGLAFYENPQALQDAIAAGSPSKVVYDSSLHFLGFVGGIFAVLGVVVLPITSGDTAFRAARLQLAEIFKIDQRSLPKRLLIAVPLFVLGYFVSTIDFSVLWRYFTWANQMTAMVMLWTAAAYLLSLIHISEPTRRTPIS
;
A
#
# COMPACT_ATOMS: atom_id res chain seq x y z
N MET A 1 -13.11 -19.28 7.12
CA MET A 1 -11.81 -19.15 7.83
C MET A 1 -10.72 -20.11 7.33
N LEU A 2 -11.00 -21.38 7.02
CA LEU A 2 -9.97 -22.34 6.53
C LEU A 2 -9.20 -21.81 5.30
N TRP A 3 -9.90 -21.27 4.31
CA TRP A 3 -9.29 -20.69 3.10
C TRP A 3 -8.37 -19.50 3.40
N PHE A 4 -8.74 -18.67 4.35
CA PHE A 4 -7.89 -17.55 4.79
C PHE A 4 -6.56 -18.06 5.35
N PHE A 5 -6.60 -19.00 6.30
CA PHE A 5 -5.36 -19.56 6.88
C PHE A 5 -4.56 -20.34 5.84
N PHE A 6 -5.21 -21.04 4.90
CA PHE A 6 -4.53 -21.69 3.79
C PHE A 6 -3.79 -20.66 2.93
N CYS A 7 -4.43 -19.54 2.56
CA CYS A 7 -3.78 -18.46 1.80
C CYS A 7 -2.58 -17.86 2.53
N VAL A 8 -2.71 -17.61 3.84
CA VAL A 8 -1.60 -17.13 4.67
C VAL A 8 -0.44 -18.14 4.70
N LEU A 9 -0.75 -19.43 4.86
CA LEU A 9 0.27 -20.49 4.82
C LEU A 9 0.99 -20.51 3.45
N VAL A 10 0.26 -20.38 2.34
CA VAL A 10 0.84 -20.35 0.99
C VAL A 10 1.76 -19.14 0.81
N LEU A 11 1.42 -17.96 1.34
CA LEU A 11 2.31 -16.79 1.33
C LEU A 11 3.61 -17.06 2.10
N ILE A 12 3.52 -17.67 3.28
CA ILE A 12 4.70 -18.03 4.10
C ILE A 12 5.57 -19.06 3.37
N LEU A 13 4.96 -20.08 2.76
CA LEU A 13 5.68 -21.07 1.94
C LEU A 13 6.30 -20.43 0.69
N GLY A 14 5.62 -19.46 0.07
CA GLY A 14 6.16 -18.65 -1.02
C GLY A 14 7.45 -17.93 -0.62
N TYR A 15 7.47 -17.30 0.56
CA TYR A 15 8.71 -16.72 1.10
C TYR A 15 9.81 -17.76 1.33
N ALA A 16 9.43 -18.89 1.93
CA ALA A 16 10.39 -19.92 2.34
C ALA A 16 10.99 -20.68 1.15
N ILE A 17 10.21 -20.94 0.10
CA ILE A 17 10.59 -21.78 -1.04
C ILE A 17 10.93 -20.90 -2.24
N TYR A 18 9.94 -20.16 -2.78
CA TYR A 18 10.11 -19.40 -4.01
C TYR A 18 11.07 -18.21 -3.82
N GLY A 19 11.01 -17.53 -2.68
CA GLY A 19 11.97 -16.49 -2.34
C GLY A 19 13.42 -16.96 -2.33
N LYS A 20 13.69 -18.20 -1.90
CA LYS A 20 15.05 -18.80 -2.00
C LYS A 20 15.45 -19.10 -3.45
N ILE A 21 14.49 -19.49 -4.29
CA ILE A 21 14.75 -19.74 -5.73
C ILE A 21 15.15 -18.42 -6.39
N ILE A 22 14.41 -17.35 -6.14
CA ILE A 22 14.70 -16.01 -6.69
C ILE A 22 16.05 -15.49 -6.22
N GLU A 23 16.40 -15.68 -4.95
CA GLU A 23 17.71 -15.33 -4.39
C GLU A 23 18.86 -16.09 -5.09
N LYS A 24 18.67 -17.38 -5.38
CA LYS A 24 19.63 -18.18 -6.15
C LYS A 24 19.78 -17.71 -7.59
N ILE A 25 18.67 -17.37 -8.25
CA ILE A 25 18.67 -16.84 -9.63
C ILE A 25 19.42 -15.51 -9.70
N PHE A 26 19.27 -14.64 -8.69
CA PHE A 26 19.97 -13.37 -8.64
C PHE A 26 21.47 -13.49 -8.39
N VAL A 27 21.92 -14.57 -7.80
CA VAL A 27 23.33 -14.86 -7.45
C VAL A 27 23.91 -13.76 -6.56
N ILE A 28 23.49 -13.73 -5.29
CA ILE A 28 23.97 -12.75 -4.30
C ILE A 28 25.49 -12.84 -4.09
N ASN A 29 26.14 -11.71 -3.85
CA ASN A 29 27.55 -11.64 -3.47
C ASN A 29 27.71 -11.01 -2.08
N PRO A 30 27.86 -11.81 -1.02
CA PRO A 30 27.98 -11.31 0.35
C PRO A 30 29.22 -10.48 0.64
N LYS A 31 30.25 -10.55 -0.23
CA LYS A 31 31.50 -9.80 -0.09
C LYS A 31 31.42 -8.41 -0.76
N ARG A 32 30.35 -8.14 -1.52
CA ARG A 32 30.19 -6.85 -2.18
C ARG A 32 29.87 -5.77 -1.14
N GLN A 33 30.64 -4.70 -1.15
CA GLN A 33 30.30 -3.51 -0.39
C GLN A 33 29.02 -2.89 -0.92
N THR A 34 28.07 -2.64 -0.03
CA THR A 34 26.79 -1.98 -0.36
C THR A 34 26.94 -0.46 -0.38
N PRO A 35 26.00 0.25 -1.01
CA PRO A 35 25.98 1.72 -1.02
C PRO A 35 26.02 2.34 0.37
N ALA A 36 25.46 1.68 1.38
CA ALA A 36 25.47 2.12 2.77
C ALA A 36 26.90 2.38 3.30
N TYR A 37 27.88 1.57 2.86
CA TYR A 37 29.28 1.72 3.25
C TYR A 37 30.12 2.50 2.24
N GLN A 38 29.76 2.42 0.94
CA GLN A 38 30.52 3.09 -0.13
C GLN A 38 30.38 4.61 -0.09
N VAL A 39 29.15 5.10 0.17
CA VAL A 39 28.82 6.53 0.19
C VAL A 39 28.85 7.07 1.62
N ASN A 40 28.13 6.43 2.53
CA ASN A 40 28.04 6.70 3.97
C ASN A 40 27.99 8.20 4.30
N ASP A 41 26.97 8.90 3.78
CA ASP A 41 26.80 10.34 4.01
C ASP A 41 26.13 10.69 5.35
N GLY A 42 25.67 9.65 6.10
CA GLY A 42 24.99 9.79 7.38
C GLY A 42 23.55 10.34 7.30
N VAL A 43 23.01 10.49 6.10
CA VAL A 43 21.67 11.04 5.85
C VAL A 43 20.81 10.04 5.06
N ASP A 44 21.14 9.82 3.79
CA ASP A 44 20.43 8.91 2.90
C ASP A 44 21.14 7.55 2.76
N TYR A 45 22.44 7.52 2.98
CA TYR A 45 23.32 6.36 2.89
C TYR A 45 23.95 6.08 4.25
N MET A 46 23.32 5.22 5.02
CA MET A 46 23.81 4.84 6.34
C MET A 46 23.49 3.38 6.63
N PRO A 47 24.45 2.59 7.16
CA PRO A 47 24.16 1.19 7.48
C PRO A 47 23.11 1.08 8.59
N MET A 48 22.11 0.24 8.38
CA MET A 48 21.06 -0.05 9.35
C MET A 48 20.85 -1.55 9.45
N SER A 49 20.47 -2.02 10.65
CA SER A 49 20.14 -3.43 10.86
C SER A 49 18.97 -3.88 9.96
N LYS A 50 19.04 -5.11 9.47
CA LYS A 50 18.03 -5.70 8.56
C LYS A 50 16.59 -5.58 9.07
N THR A 51 16.38 -5.77 10.38
CA THR A 51 15.03 -5.69 11.00
C THR A 51 14.49 -4.27 10.96
N LYS A 52 15.35 -3.28 11.21
CA LYS A 52 14.96 -1.86 11.12
C LYS A 52 14.61 -1.48 9.68
N ILE A 53 15.43 -1.88 8.71
CA ILE A 53 15.15 -1.63 7.29
C ILE A 53 13.86 -2.33 6.85
N TRP A 54 13.68 -3.60 7.25
CA TRP A 54 12.46 -4.36 6.93
C TRP A 54 11.20 -3.67 7.45
N LEU A 55 11.24 -3.19 8.72
CA LEU A 55 10.10 -2.47 9.30
C LEU A 55 9.82 -1.17 8.57
N ILE A 56 10.86 -0.38 8.26
CA ILE A 56 10.71 0.87 7.50
C ILE A 56 10.20 0.58 6.09
N GLN A 57 10.73 -0.45 5.42
CA GLN A 57 10.27 -0.88 4.09
C GLN A 57 8.78 -1.24 4.15
N LEU A 58 8.37 -2.09 5.11
CA LEU A 58 6.98 -2.48 5.28
C LEU A 58 6.06 -1.26 5.51
N LEU A 59 6.45 -0.35 6.40
CA LEU A 59 5.66 0.86 6.68
C LEU A 59 5.59 1.83 5.49
N ASN A 60 6.63 1.87 4.66
CA ASN A 60 6.64 2.71 3.46
C ASN A 60 5.74 2.14 2.35
N ILE A 61 5.66 0.82 2.21
CA ILE A 61 4.85 0.17 1.17
C ILE A 61 3.41 -0.07 1.61
N ALA A 62 3.18 -0.38 2.88
CA ALA A 62 1.86 -0.68 3.44
C ALA A 62 1.07 0.60 3.79
N GLY A 63 0.75 1.42 2.79
CA GLY A 63 -0.18 2.55 2.95
C GLY A 63 -1.65 2.08 3.02
N THR A 64 -2.59 2.87 2.48
CA THR A 64 -3.99 2.43 2.34
C THR A 64 -4.19 1.39 1.25
N GLY A 65 -3.21 1.20 0.36
CA GLY A 65 -3.31 0.27 -0.76
C GLY A 65 -3.67 -1.16 -0.39
N PRO A 66 -2.90 -1.85 0.49
CA PRO A 66 -3.19 -3.22 0.93
C PRO A 66 -4.40 -3.33 1.87
N ILE A 67 -5.06 -2.23 2.18
CA ILE A 67 -6.30 -2.19 2.97
C ILE A 67 -7.49 -1.97 2.05
N PHE A 68 -7.52 -0.86 1.32
CA PHE A 68 -8.65 -0.45 0.50
C PHE A 68 -8.79 -1.27 -0.78
N GLY A 69 -7.66 -1.61 -1.42
CA GLY A 69 -7.67 -2.47 -2.61
C GLY A 69 -8.35 -3.81 -2.38
N PRO A 70 -7.95 -4.59 -1.35
CA PRO A 70 -8.60 -5.84 -0.99
C PRO A 70 -10.07 -5.72 -0.57
N ILE A 71 -10.45 -4.66 0.14
CA ILE A 71 -11.87 -4.38 0.46
C ILE A 71 -12.68 -4.20 -0.82
N LEU A 72 -12.20 -3.36 -1.75
CA LEU A 72 -12.83 -3.18 -3.06
C LEU A 72 -12.79 -4.47 -3.90
N GLY A 73 -11.70 -5.22 -3.77
CA GLY A 73 -11.50 -6.50 -4.44
C GLY A 73 -12.46 -7.59 -3.98
N ALA A 74 -12.96 -7.53 -2.74
CA ALA A 74 -13.96 -8.46 -2.23
C ALA A 74 -15.26 -8.48 -3.04
N LEU A 75 -15.59 -7.37 -3.73
CA LEU A 75 -16.72 -7.33 -4.67
C LEU A 75 -16.53 -8.21 -5.92
N TYR A 76 -15.31 -8.66 -6.21
CA TYR A 76 -15.06 -9.67 -7.25
C TYR A 76 -15.14 -11.11 -6.72
N GLY A 77 -15.44 -11.28 -5.44
CA GLY A 77 -15.57 -12.57 -4.80
C GLY A 77 -14.26 -13.12 -4.23
N PRO A 78 -14.29 -14.37 -3.73
CA PRO A 78 -13.14 -15.02 -3.09
C PRO A 78 -11.90 -15.16 -3.98
N VAL A 79 -12.05 -15.07 -5.31
CA VAL A 79 -10.94 -15.07 -6.27
C VAL A 79 -9.95 -13.91 -6.01
N ALA A 80 -10.39 -12.85 -5.33
CA ALA A 80 -9.52 -11.78 -4.87
C ALA A 80 -8.38 -12.28 -3.97
N MET A 81 -8.67 -13.25 -3.09
CA MET A 81 -7.63 -13.87 -2.24
C MET A 81 -6.61 -14.64 -3.07
N LEU A 82 -7.04 -15.32 -4.13
CA LEU A 82 -6.13 -16.02 -5.04
C LEU A 82 -5.19 -15.04 -5.74
N TRP A 83 -5.73 -13.91 -6.23
CA TRP A 83 -4.90 -12.88 -6.84
C TRP A 83 -3.88 -12.29 -5.84
N ILE A 84 -4.29 -12.00 -4.61
CA ILE A 84 -3.36 -11.52 -3.57
C ILE A 84 -2.22 -12.53 -3.38
N VAL A 85 -2.52 -13.82 -3.23
CA VAL A 85 -1.51 -14.86 -2.99
C VAL A 85 -0.57 -15.04 -4.18
N VAL A 86 -1.13 -15.29 -5.37
CA VAL A 86 -0.37 -15.56 -6.60
C VAL A 86 0.39 -14.30 -7.03
N GLY A 87 -0.29 -13.16 -7.06
CA GLY A 87 0.31 -11.88 -7.41
C GLY A 87 1.44 -11.48 -6.47
N CYS A 88 1.22 -11.63 -5.15
CA CYS A 88 2.24 -11.30 -4.16
C CYS A 88 3.49 -12.18 -4.30
N ILE A 89 3.34 -13.51 -4.39
CA ILE A 89 4.49 -14.44 -4.45
C ILE A 89 5.27 -14.28 -5.76
N PHE A 90 4.56 -14.33 -6.90
CA PHE A 90 5.21 -14.48 -8.21
C PHE A 90 5.49 -13.16 -8.93
N ALA A 91 4.79 -12.09 -8.54
CA ALA A 91 4.97 -10.77 -9.15
C ALA A 91 5.46 -9.72 -8.15
N GLY A 92 4.72 -9.43 -7.09
CA GLY A 92 5.02 -8.33 -6.17
C GLY A 92 6.32 -8.52 -5.40
N ALA A 93 6.50 -9.67 -4.76
CA ALA A 93 7.72 -9.93 -3.99
C ALA A 93 8.96 -10.10 -4.89
N VAL A 94 8.79 -10.59 -6.11
CA VAL A 94 9.84 -10.61 -7.14
C VAL A 94 10.19 -9.20 -7.58
N HIS A 95 9.17 -8.38 -7.88
CA HIS A 95 9.32 -6.97 -8.23
C HIS A 95 10.15 -6.22 -7.18
N ASP A 96 9.74 -6.30 -5.90
CA ASP A 96 10.40 -5.60 -4.81
C ASP A 96 11.82 -6.10 -4.57
N TYR A 97 12.02 -7.42 -4.63
CA TYR A 97 13.33 -8.02 -4.52
C TYR A 97 14.29 -7.53 -5.58
N PHE A 98 13.89 -7.59 -6.86
CA PHE A 98 14.76 -7.13 -7.95
C PHE A 98 14.97 -5.62 -7.90
N CYS A 99 13.95 -4.84 -7.56
CA CYS A 99 14.08 -3.40 -7.40
C CYS A 99 15.15 -3.05 -6.35
N GLY A 100 15.05 -3.64 -5.16
CA GLY A 100 16.01 -3.43 -4.09
C GLY A 100 17.42 -3.92 -4.42
N MET A 101 17.55 -5.12 -4.94
CA MET A 101 18.84 -5.73 -5.24
C MET A 101 19.55 -5.05 -6.42
N LEU A 102 18.80 -4.64 -7.46
CA LEU A 102 19.36 -3.86 -8.55
C LEU A 102 19.81 -2.48 -8.08
N SER A 103 19.03 -1.85 -7.20
CA SER A 103 19.41 -0.58 -6.59
C SER A 103 20.69 -0.72 -5.76
N ILE A 104 20.83 -1.74 -4.91
CA ILE A 104 22.08 -2.04 -4.17
C ILE A 104 23.27 -2.17 -5.15
N ARG A 105 23.12 -2.93 -6.23
CA ARG A 105 24.20 -3.18 -7.21
C ARG A 105 24.59 -1.96 -8.03
N HIS A 106 23.70 -0.96 -8.10
CA HIS A 106 23.92 0.27 -8.88
C HIS A 106 24.01 1.51 -7.99
N GLY A 107 24.62 1.39 -6.80
CA GLY A 107 24.92 2.54 -5.95
C GLY A 107 23.71 3.22 -5.32
N GLY A 108 22.59 2.51 -5.09
CA GLY A 108 21.37 3.09 -4.58
C GLY A 108 20.53 3.80 -5.65
N ALA A 109 20.70 3.40 -6.92
CA ALA A 109 20.04 4.04 -8.06
C ALA A 109 18.52 3.91 -8.02
N THR A 110 17.83 4.95 -8.48
CA THR A 110 16.36 5.00 -8.59
C THR A 110 15.85 4.13 -9.73
N MET A 111 14.57 3.76 -9.66
CA MET A 111 13.91 2.94 -10.68
C MET A 111 14.00 3.55 -12.10
N PRO A 112 13.77 4.86 -12.34
CA PRO A 112 13.94 5.42 -13.69
C PRO A 112 15.36 5.33 -14.23
N TYR A 113 16.37 5.42 -13.38
CA TYR A 113 17.75 5.19 -13.80
C TYR A 113 17.98 3.75 -14.24
N LEU A 114 17.49 2.78 -13.46
CA LEU A 114 17.61 1.35 -13.76
C LEU A 114 16.89 1.00 -15.07
N ALA A 115 15.64 1.46 -15.22
CA ALA A 115 14.88 1.28 -16.45
C ALA A 115 15.61 1.86 -17.67
N GLY A 116 16.16 3.07 -17.53
CA GLY A 116 16.95 3.69 -18.61
C GLY A 116 18.21 2.93 -18.96
N LYS A 117 18.86 2.30 -17.98
CA LYS A 117 20.08 1.50 -18.17
C LYS A 117 19.81 0.19 -18.94
N PHE A 118 18.71 -0.50 -18.62
CA PHE A 118 18.43 -1.84 -19.15
C PHE A 118 17.44 -1.84 -20.33
N LEU A 119 16.51 -0.88 -20.38
CA LEU A 119 15.48 -0.79 -21.42
C LEU A 119 15.67 0.41 -22.37
N GLY A 120 16.64 1.29 -22.08
CA GLY A 120 17.00 2.39 -22.95
C GLY A 120 16.34 3.73 -22.61
N ARG A 121 16.80 4.79 -23.32
CA ARG A 121 16.42 6.18 -23.05
C ARG A 121 14.92 6.49 -23.19
N PRO A 122 14.19 5.96 -24.20
CA PRO A 122 12.75 6.23 -24.33
C PRO A 122 11.98 5.73 -23.09
N VAL A 123 12.29 4.54 -22.58
CA VAL A 123 11.66 3.98 -21.40
C VAL A 123 12.00 4.81 -20.15
N LYS A 124 13.23 5.33 -20.04
CA LYS A 124 13.60 6.25 -18.95
C LYS A 124 12.71 7.50 -18.93
N VAL A 125 12.46 8.10 -20.09
CA VAL A 125 11.61 9.31 -20.18
C VAL A 125 10.17 8.96 -19.81
N PHE A 126 9.63 7.88 -20.38
CA PHE A 126 8.29 7.41 -20.09
C PHE A 126 8.08 7.16 -18.58
N ILE A 127 8.98 6.39 -17.95
CA ILE A 127 8.84 6.06 -16.54
C ILE A 127 9.07 7.25 -15.61
N ASN A 128 9.87 8.24 -15.99
CA ASN A 128 9.99 9.48 -15.23
C ASN A 128 8.65 10.22 -15.14
N VAL A 129 7.93 10.33 -16.27
CA VAL A 129 6.62 10.98 -16.30
C VAL A 129 5.60 10.14 -15.51
N LEU A 130 5.56 8.84 -15.76
CA LEU A 130 4.63 7.92 -15.11
C LEU A 130 4.83 7.88 -13.59
N ALA A 131 6.08 7.84 -13.12
CA ALA A 131 6.40 7.86 -11.69
C ALA A 131 6.00 9.18 -11.02
N LEU A 132 6.14 10.32 -11.69
CA LEU A 132 5.66 11.61 -11.16
C LEU A 132 4.14 11.63 -11.03
N VAL A 133 3.41 11.15 -12.04
CA VAL A 133 1.94 11.00 -11.99
C VAL A 133 1.56 10.06 -10.84
N LEU A 134 2.21 8.90 -10.74
CA LEU A 134 1.97 7.94 -9.67
C LEU A 134 2.21 8.56 -8.28
N LEU A 135 3.35 9.22 -8.08
CA LEU A 135 3.70 9.83 -6.79
C LEU A 135 2.72 10.93 -6.38
N LEU A 136 2.24 11.73 -7.33
CA LEU A 136 1.20 12.73 -7.08
C LEU A 136 -0.12 12.06 -6.66
N LEU A 137 -0.58 11.05 -7.41
CA LEU A 137 -1.82 10.34 -7.13
C LEU A 137 -1.76 9.58 -5.80
N VAL A 138 -0.63 8.91 -5.50
CA VAL A 138 -0.37 8.29 -4.20
C VAL A 138 -0.46 9.31 -3.07
N GLY A 139 0.25 10.43 -3.22
CA GLY A 139 0.25 11.49 -2.21
C GLY A 139 -1.17 12.00 -1.93
N VAL A 140 -1.98 12.18 -2.97
CA VAL A 140 -3.38 12.66 -2.85
C VAL A 140 -4.30 11.61 -2.22
N VAL A 141 -4.24 10.35 -2.68
CA VAL A 141 -5.04 9.26 -2.11
C VAL A 141 -4.70 9.06 -0.62
N PHE A 142 -3.42 9.22 -0.27
CA PHE A 142 -2.92 9.08 1.10
C PHE A 142 -3.15 10.33 1.99
N VAL A 143 -3.69 11.40 1.43
CA VAL A 143 -4.33 12.49 2.17
C VAL A 143 -5.83 12.23 2.33
N ALA A 144 -6.50 11.91 1.23
CA ALA A 144 -7.97 11.80 1.20
C ALA A 144 -8.49 10.69 2.13
N SER A 145 -7.85 9.51 2.13
CA SER A 145 -8.29 8.38 2.95
C SER A 145 -8.22 8.64 4.46
N PRO A 146 -7.09 9.08 5.04
CA PRO A 146 -7.05 9.39 6.47
C PRO A 146 -7.93 10.58 6.83
N ALA A 147 -8.11 11.57 5.94
CA ALA A 147 -9.01 12.69 6.19
C ALA A 147 -10.47 12.22 6.33
N GLN A 148 -10.91 11.28 5.50
CA GLN A 148 -12.25 10.69 5.60
C GLN A 148 -12.43 9.90 6.90
N LEU A 149 -11.45 9.07 7.29
CA LEU A 149 -11.48 8.32 8.55
C LEU A 149 -11.52 9.26 9.76
N MET A 150 -10.64 10.26 9.79
CA MET A 150 -10.61 11.25 10.87
C MET A 150 -11.89 12.08 10.93
N GLY A 151 -12.49 12.39 9.79
CA GLY A 151 -13.80 13.03 9.70
C GLY A 151 -14.87 12.18 10.38
N THR A 152 -14.95 10.89 10.07
CA THR A 152 -15.93 9.97 10.68
C THR A 152 -15.71 9.84 12.20
N ILE A 153 -14.47 9.64 12.66
CA ILE A 153 -14.14 9.60 14.09
C ILE A 153 -14.56 10.89 14.81
N THR A 154 -14.30 12.03 14.19
CA THR A 154 -14.65 13.34 14.76
C THR A 154 -16.16 13.48 14.90
N MET A 155 -16.94 13.06 13.90
CA MET A 155 -18.40 13.09 13.95
C MET A 155 -18.95 12.16 15.04
N ASP A 156 -18.38 10.95 15.21
CA ASP A 156 -18.80 10.00 16.25
C ASP A 156 -18.54 10.58 17.66
N ILE A 157 -17.31 10.97 17.96
CA ILE A 157 -16.94 11.50 19.28
C ILE A 157 -17.75 12.73 19.62
N MET A 158 -17.92 13.65 18.69
CA MET A 158 -18.66 14.89 18.94
C MET A 158 -20.17 14.67 19.01
N GLY A 159 -20.72 13.75 18.20
CA GLY A 159 -22.12 13.36 18.28
C GLY A 159 -22.45 12.74 19.63
N ALA A 160 -21.60 11.86 20.14
CA ALA A 160 -21.75 11.28 21.47
C ALA A 160 -21.60 12.35 22.59
N SER A 161 -20.64 13.26 22.46
CA SER A 161 -20.42 14.33 23.46
C SER A 161 -21.59 15.33 23.54
N GLN A 162 -22.34 15.48 22.46
CA GLN A 162 -23.56 16.30 22.39
C GLN A 162 -24.81 15.54 22.86
N GLY A 163 -24.67 14.26 23.24
CA GLY A 163 -25.77 13.39 23.65
C GLY A 163 -26.72 12.98 22.51
N ALA A 164 -26.30 13.22 21.26
CA ALA A 164 -27.09 12.88 20.05
C ALA A 164 -26.98 11.38 19.68
N LEU A 165 -25.86 10.75 20.05
CA LEU A 165 -25.52 9.36 19.68
C LEU A 165 -24.88 8.63 20.85
N GLN A 166 -24.90 7.28 20.78
CA GLN A 166 -24.06 6.46 21.64
C GLN A 166 -22.66 6.36 21.04
N LEU A 167 -21.64 6.50 21.87
CA LEU A 167 -20.25 6.46 21.44
C LEU A 167 -19.91 5.06 20.87
N GLY A 168 -19.39 5.05 19.63
CA GLY A 168 -19.01 3.81 18.94
C GLY A 168 -20.15 3.12 18.21
N ASP A 169 -21.33 3.73 18.13
CA ASP A 169 -22.42 3.26 17.27
C ASP A 169 -22.23 3.80 15.84
N ALA A 170 -21.41 3.07 15.06
CA ALA A 170 -21.06 3.45 13.71
C ALA A 170 -22.30 3.60 12.80
N GLU A 171 -23.32 2.76 12.96
CA GLU A 171 -24.54 2.81 12.16
C GLU A 171 -25.36 4.08 12.46
N ALA A 172 -25.53 4.42 13.73
CA ALA A 172 -26.23 5.64 14.15
C ALA A 172 -25.48 6.89 13.67
N VAL A 173 -24.14 6.92 13.74
CA VAL A 173 -23.32 8.01 13.20
C VAL A 173 -23.58 8.21 11.72
N HIS A 174 -23.56 7.14 10.91
CA HIS A 174 -23.79 7.24 9.47
C HIS A 174 -25.20 7.72 9.16
N LYS A 175 -26.22 7.16 9.80
CA LYS A 175 -27.62 7.60 9.61
C LYS A 175 -27.81 9.06 9.98
N ALA A 176 -27.22 9.53 11.09
CA ALA A 176 -27.31 10.91 11.53
C ALA A 176 -26.61 11.89 10.57
N VAL A 177 -25.45 11.46 10.02
CA VAL A 177 -24.71 12.26 9.02
C VAL A 177 -25.49 12.32 7.70
N GLU A 178 -26.02 11.19 7.21
CA GLU A 178 -26.81 11.13 5.96
C GLU A 178 -28.09 11.97 6.05
N ALA A 179 -28.72 11.97 7.22
CA ALA A 179 -29.90 12.82 7.48
C ALA A 179 -29.55 14.31 7.60
N GLY A 180 -28.28 14.70 7.55
CA GLY A 180 -27.83 16.09 7.73
C GLY A 180 -28.07 16.65 9.13
N GLY A 181 -28.43 15.78 10.11
CA GLY A 181 -28.77 16.18 11.47
C GLY A 181 -27.59 16.32 12.42
N LEU A 182 -26.43 15.74 12.07
CA LEU A 182 -25.23 15.79 12.90
C LEU A 182 -24.22 16.81 12.37
N THR A 183 -23.92 17.81 13.19
CA THR A 183 -22.91 18.83 12.88
C THR A 183 -21.90 18.93 14.04
N VAL A 184 -20.65 19.27 13.71
CA VAL A 184 -19.58 19.54 14.68
C VAL A 184 -19.22 21.01 14.58
N TRP A 185 -19.50 21.77 15.66
CA TRP A 185 -19.36 23.23 15.68
C TRP A 185 -20.04 23.93 14.46
N GLY A 186 -21.21 23.41 14.08
CA GLY A 186 -21.95 23.92 12.92
C GLY A 186 -21.41 23.46 11.55
N MET A 187 -20.40 22.62 11.53
CA MET A 187 -19.80 22.05 10.30
C MET A 187 -20.42 20.68 10.00
N ASP A 188 -20.75 20.43 8.75
CA ASP A 188 -21.13 19.12 8.24
C ASP A 188 -19.90 18.21 8.05
N LYS A 189 -20.13 16.93 7.78
CA LYS A 189 -19.04 15.94 7.57
C LYS A 189 -18.08 16.34 6.47
N ALA A 190 -18.56 16.90 5.36
CA ALA A 190 -17.72 17.29 4.23
C ALA A 190 -16.76 18.42 4.62
N THR A 191 -17.23 19.40 5.39
CA THR A 191 -16.40 20.48 5.93
C THR A 191 -15.38 19.95 6.93
N VAL A 192 -15.76 19.03 7.84
CA VAL A 192 -14.83 18.40 8.79
C VAL A 192 -13.73 17.62 8.06
N VAL A 193 -14.09 16.87 7.02
CA VAL A 193 -13.10 16.16 6.16
C VAL A 193 -12.17 17.16 5.48
N SER A 194 -12.68 18.29 5.00
CA SER A 194 -11.86 19.34 4.38
C SER A 194 -10.87 19.95 5.37
N VAL A 195 -11.28 20.14 6.62
CA VAL A 195 -10.39 20.62 7.71
C VAL A 195 -9.27 19.59 7.95
N TRP A 196 -9.59 18.31 8.06
CA TRP A 196 -8.58 17.27 8.22
C TRP A 196 -7.64 17.19 7.01
N THR A 197 -8.16 17.32 5.79
CA THR A 197 -7.36 17.40 4.56
C THR A 197 -6.35 18.55 4.65
N ALA A 198 -6.79 19.75 5.07
CA ALA A 198 -5.90 20.90 5.26
C ALA A 198 -4.84 20.66 6.35
N ILE A 199 -5.20 20.01 7.47
CA ILE A 199 -4.28 19.65 8.55
C ILE A 199 -3.19 18.69 8.04
N ILE A 200 -3.55 17.67 7.26
CA ILE A 200 -2.60 16.70 6.71
C ILE A 200 -1.67 17.37 5.69
N PHE A 201 -2.17 18.24 4.81
CA PHE A 201 -1.31 19.01 3.91
C PHE A 201 -0.37 19.96 4.65
N ALA A 202 -0.86 20.61 5.72
CA ALA A 202 0.01 21.45 6.58
C ALA A 202 1.12 20.62 7.22
N TYR A 203 0.80 19.41 7.68
CA TYR A 203 1.82 18.46 8.16
C TYR A 203 2.86 18.14 7.07
N TYR A 204 2.45 17.87 5.82
CA TYR A 204 3.39 17.58 4.73
C TYR A 204 4.29 18.76 4.40
N ILE A 205 3.76 19.99 4.47
CA ILE A 205 4.58 21.19 4.31
C ILE A 205 5.62 21.25 5.43
N LEU A 206 5.23 21.06 6.69
CA LEU A 206 6.14 21.02 7.83
C LEU A 206 7.18 19.90 7.70
N ALA A 207 6.77 18.70 7.31
CA ALA A 207 7.65 17.55 7.11
C ALA A 207 8.67 17.79 5.98
N THR A 208 8.32 18.58 4.96
CA THR A 208 9.26 19.01 3.91
C THR A 208 10.34 19.97 4.44
N LEU A 209 10.04 20.73 5.48
CA LEU A 209 10.97 21.69 6.11
C LEU A 209 11.93 21.02 7.10
N LEU A 210 11.48 19.94 7.75
CA LEU A 210 12.20 19.28 8.84
C LEU A 210 13.11 18.14 8.33
N PRO A 211 14.25 17.85 9.01
CA PRO A 211 15.06 16.68 8.72
C PRO A 211 14.31 15.39 9.05
N ILE A 212 14.31 14.44 8.10
CA ILE A 212 13.60 13.16 8.18
C ILE A 212 13.97 12.38 9.44
N ASP A 213 15.27 12.32 9.76
CA ASP A 213 15.83 11.36 10.71
C ASP A 213 15.32 11.54 12.15
N LYS A 214 15.03 12.79 12.55
CA LYS A 214 14.60 13.08 13.92
C LYS A 214 13.15 12.72 14.20
N ILE A 215 12.28 12.79 13.19
CA ILE A 215 10.85 12.49 13.33
C ILE A 215 10.59 11.01 13.02
N ILE A 216 11.02 10.55 11.87
CA ILE A 216 10.79 9.20 11.38
C ILE A 216 11.40 8.16 12.32
N GLY A 217 12.67 8.32 12.71
CA GLY A 217 13.37 7.33 13.53
C GLY A 217 12.77 7.06 14.91
N ARG A 218 12.02 8.02 15.48
CA ARG A 218 11.35 7.86 16.79
C ARG A 218 9.89 7.43 16.69
N ILE A 219 9.20 7.83 15.63
CA ILE A 219 7.75 7.62 15.48
C ILE A 219 7.45 6.29 14.77
N TYR A 220 8.31 5.84 13.86
CA TYR A 220 8.10 4.57 13.11
C TYR A 220 7.91 3.32 13.99
N PRO A 221 8.61 3.11 15.11
CA PRO A 221 8.31 1.98 15.98
C PRO A 221 6.89 2.01 16.56
N LEU A 222 6.37 3.20 16.89
CA LEU A 222 4.98 3.35 17.34
C LEU A 222 4.00 3.01 16.23
N PHE A 223 4.26 3.46 15.01
CA PHE A 223 3.43 3.17 13.85
C PHE A 223 3.44 1.68 13.49
N GLY A 224 4.62 1.04 13.57
CA GLY A 224 4.72 -0.40 13.43
C GLY A 224 3.92 -1.16 14.50
N ALA A 225 3.92 -0.69 15.73
CA ALA A 225 3.12 -1.27 16.80
C ALA A 225 1.61 -1.11 16.55
N LEU A 226 1.16 0.06 16.06
CA LEU A 226 -0.24 0.28 15.66
C LEU A 226 -0.66 -0.60 14.48
N LEU A 227 0.21 -0.77 13.46
CA LEU A 227 -0.03 -1.67 12.34
C LEU A 227 -0.18 -3.13 12.80
N LEU A 228 0.72 -3.58 13.68
CA LEU A 228 0.65 -4.94 14.24
C LEU A 228 -0.60 -5.12 15.10
N PHE A 229 -0.91 -4.14 15.97
CA PHE A 229 -2.12 -4.16 16.78
C PHE A 229 -3.37 -4.27 15.89
N MET A 230 -3.49 -3.42 14.87
CA MET A 230 -4.59 -3.46 13.92
C MET A 230 -4.68 -4.84 13.24
N SER A 231 -3.58 -5.32 12.66
CA SER A 231 -3.58 -6.58 11.90
C SER A 231 -3.94 -7.78 12.78
N VAL A 232 -3.31 -7.89 13.96
CA VAL A 232 -3.58 -8.97 14.92
C VAL A 232 -5.00 -8.85 15.50
N GLY A 233 -5.42 -7.63 15.83
CA GLY A 233 -6.75 -7.35 16.34
C GLY A 233 -7.85 -7.75 15.35
N MET A 234 -7.68 -7.41 14.07
CA MET A 234 -8.65 -7.78 13.03
C MET A 234 -8.70 -9.30 12.81
N VAL A 235 -7.55 -9.99 12.82
CA VAL A 235 -7.51 -11.46 12.76
C VAL A 235 -8.21 -12.07 13.97
N TYR A 236 -7.93 -11.55 15.18
CA TYR A 236 -8.61 -11.99 16.40
C TYR A 236 -10.14 -11.79 16.30
N GLY A 237 -10.58 -10.61 15.85
CA GLY A 237 -11.99 -10.31 15.67
C GLY A 237 -12.68 -11.25 14.68
N LEU A 238 -12.08 -11.47 13.51
CA LEU A 238 -12.57 -12.40 12.50
C LEU A 238 -12.67 -13.85 13.03
N VAL A 239 -11.63 -14.32 13.73
CA VAL A 239 -11.60 -15.68 14.30
C VAL A 239 -12.65 -15.83 15.41
N SER A 240 -12.69 -14.85 16.31
CA SER A 240 -13.67 -14.85 17.42
C SER A 240 -15.11 -14.85 16.90
N ALA A 241 -15.38 -14.01 15.90
CA ALA A 241 -16.70 -13.94 15.26
C ALA A 241 -17.08 -15.24 14.51
N HIS A 242 -16.11 -15.89 13.86
CA HIS A 242 -16.36 -17.17 13.18
C HIS A 242 -16.76 -18.29 14.14
N PHE A 243 -16.16 -18.32 15.33
CA PHE A 243 -16.48 -19.31 16.37
C PHE A 243 -17.60 -18.85 17.32
N SER A 244 -18.23 -17.69 17.05
CA SER A 244 -19.35 -17.21 17.85
C SER A 244 -20.55 -18.16 17.74
N ALA A 245 -21.14 -18.51 18.87
CA ALA A 245 -22.37 -19.33 18.91
C ALA A 245 -23.62 -18.52 18.52
N VAL A 246 -23.54 -17.18 18.55
CA VAL A 246 -24.71 -16.31 18.36
C VAL A 246 -24.85 -15.88 16.88
N ASP A 247 -23.75 -15.55 16.23
CA ASP A 247 -23.77 -15.05 14.85
C ASP A 247 -22.39 -15.30 14.18
N PRO A 248 -22.15 -16.53 13.71
CA PRO A 248 -20.87 -16.88 13.11
C PRO A 248 -20.67 -16.10 11.80
N ILE A 249 -19.53 -15.42 11.69
CA ILE A 249 -19.12 -14.75 10.46
C ILE A 249 -18.53 -15.78 9.49
N GLU A 250 -19.14 -15.89 8.33
CA GLU A 250 -18.68 -16.67 7.17
C GLU A 250 -18.56 -15.77 5.94
N PHE A 251 -17.96 -16.28 4.88
CA PHE A 251 -17.97 -15.57 3.59
C PHE A 251 -19.40 -15.26 3.17
N PHE A 252 -19.73 -14.01 2.99
CA PHE A 252 -21.06 -13.53 2.67
C PHE A 252 -22.13 -14.60 2.92
N ARG A 253 -22.96 -14.48 3.90
CA ARG A 253 -23.97 -15.51 4.28
C ARG A 253 -24.77 -16.04 3.12
N THR A 254 -24.87 -15.25 2.03
CA THR A 254 -25.51 -15.64 0.77
C THR A 254 -24.72 -16.63 -0.07
N ILE A 255 -23.39 -16.77 0.13
CA ILE A 255 -22.57 -17.74 -0.62
C ILE A 255 -22.87 -19.17 -0.17
N ASP A 256 -23.18 -19.35 1.11
CA ASP A 256 -23.44 -20.67 1.69
C ASP A 256 -24.91 -20.91 2.03
N ALA A 257 -25.83 -20.16 1.39
CA ALA A 257 -27.27 -20.30 1.60
C ALA A 257 -27.80 -21.73 1.28
N ASP A 258 -27.06 -22.51 0.49
CA ASP A 258 -27.34 -23.88 0.16
C ASP A 258 -26.62 -24.91 1.06
N GLY A 259 -25.83 -24.50 2.02
CA GLY A 259 -25.05 -25.34 2.95
C GLY A 259 -23.98 -26.21 2.31
N GLN A 260 -23.57 -25.93 1.06
CA GLN A 260 -22.54 -26.70 0.35
C GLN A 260 -21.11 -26.21 0.55
N GLY A 261 -20.93 -25.14 1.32
CA GLY A 261 -19.63 -24.49 1.51
C GLY A 261 -19.10 -23.78 0.26
N LEU A 262 -17.83 -23.42 0.25
CA LEU A 262 -17.17 -22.74 -0.87
C LEU A 262 -16.79 -23.75 -1.97
N THR A 263 -17.63 -23.90 -2.98
CA THR A 263 -17.37 -24.68 -4.19
C THR A 263 -16.52 -23.88 -5.19
N LEU A 264 -15.97 -24.55 -6.23
CA LEU A 264 -15.17 -23.87 -7.26
C LEU A 264 -15.97 -22.79 -8.00
N ASP A 265 -17.24 -23.07 -8.28
CA ASP A 265 -18.13 -22.12 -8.96
C ASP A 265 -18.38 -20.87 -8.10
N LYS A 266 -18.63 -21.05 -6.80
CA LYS A 266 -18.77 -19.95 -5.85
C LYS A 266 -17.47 -19.18 -5.67
N PHE A 267 -16.33 -19.87 -5.70
CA PHE A 267 -15.00 -19.25 -5.56
C PHE A 267 -14.69 -18.30 -6.72
N THR A 268 -15.14 -18.61 -7.92
CA THR A 268 -14.94 -17.79 -9.13
C THR A 268 -16.12 -16.87 -9.45
N GLN A 269 -17.15 -16.86 -8.61
CA GLN A 269 -18.32 -16.01 -8.80
C GLN A 269 -17.96 -14.54 -8.62
N ASN A 270 -18.43 -13.71 -9.57
CA ASN A 270 -18.30 -12.25 -9.51
C ASN A 270 -19.47 -11.67 -8.71
N PHE A 271 -19.15 -10.92 -7.66
CA PHE A 271 -20.14 -10.29 -6.78
C PHE A 271 -20.40 -8.82 -7.11
N GLN A 272 -19.89 -8.31 -8.22
CA GLN A 272 -20.22 -6.95 -8.66
C GLN A 272 -21.72 -6.83 -8.94
N VAL A 273 -22.38 -5.97 -8.19
CA VAL A 273 -23.85 -5.80 -8.27
C VAL A 273 -24.25 -4.90 -9.46
N LYS A 274 -23.34 -4.03 -9.91
CA LYS A 274 -23.59 -3.12 -11.03
C LYS A 274 -23.03 -3.69 -12.33
N GLY A 275 -23.91 -4.35 -13.09
CA GLY A 275 -23.68 -4.68 -14.51
C GLY A 275 -22.59 -5.70 -14.79
N ASP A 276 -22.29 -5.90 -16.05
CA ASP A 276 -21.28 -6.84 -16.57
C ASP A 276 -19.83 -6.36 -16.35
N VAL A 277 -19.45 -6.06 -15.11
CA VAL A 277 -18.08 -5.71 -14.78
C VAL A 277 -17.22 -6.97 -14.76
N PRO A 278 -16.31 -7.19 -15.73
CA PRO A 278 -15.53 -8.41 -15.77
C PRO A 278 -14.54 -8.49 -14.60
N ILE A 279 -14.31 -9.71 -14.07
CA ILE A 279 -13.27 -9.93 -13.06
C ILE A 279 -11.90 -9.53 -13.63
N TRP A 280 -11.58 -10.00 -14.81
CA TRP A 280 -10.31 -9.75 -15.49
C TRP A 280 -10.47 -8.72 -16.61
N PRO A 281 -9.59 -7.69 -16.71
CA PRO A 281 -8.39 -7.44 -15.90
C PRO A 281 -8.63 -6.56 -14.68
N LEU A 282 -9.88 -6.20 -14.34
CA LEU A 282 -10.19 -5.15 -13.37
C LEU A 282 -9.77 -5.51 -11.94
N LEU A 283 -9.82 -6.78 -11.57
CA LEU A 283 -9.31 -7.24 -10.27
C LEU A 283 -7.82 -6.93 -10.08
N PHE A 284 -7.01 -7.07 -11.13
CA PHE A 284 -5.58 -6.73 -11.10
C PHE A 284 -5.33 -5.24 -10.83
N LEU A 285 -6.19 -4.38 -11.36
CA LEU A 285 -6.13 -2.94 -11.10
C LEU A 285 -6.64 -2.63 -9.69
N THR A 286 -7.75 -3.22 -9.27
CA THR A 286 -8.39 -2.96 -7.98
C THR A 286 -7.47 -3.32 -6.81
N ILE A 287 -6.84 -4.52 -6.86
CA ILE A 287 -5.85 -4.96 -5.88
C ILE A 287 -4.45 -4.82 -6.50
N SER A 288 -3.97 -3.61 -6.61
CA SER A 288 -2.61 -3.34 -7.02
C SER A 288 -1.64 -3.47 -5.83
N CYS A 289 -1.90 -2.80 -4.72
CA CYS A 289 -1.13 -2.99 -3.50
C CYS A 289 -1.57 -4.26 -2.77
N GLY A 290 -0.62 -4.95 -2.15
CA GLY A 290 -0.85 -6.27 -1.52
C GLY A 290 -0.69 -7.45 -2.47
N ALA A 291 -0.70 -7.23 -3.80
CA ALA A 291 -0.41 -8.25 -4.82
C ALA A 291 0.80 -7.87 -5.68
N LEU A 292 0.79 -6.67 -6.30
CA LEU A 292 1.87 -6.14 -7.12
C LEU A 292 1.77 -4.62 -7.16
N SER A 293 2.77 -3.89 -6.68
CA SER A 293 2.72 -2.43 -6.60
C SER A 293 3.96 -1.74 -7.18
N GLY A 294 3.75 -0.91 -8.18
CA GLY A 294 4.80 -0.08 -8.77
C GLY A 294 5.23 1.09 -7.88
N PHE A 295 4.39 1.51 -6.95
CA PHE A 295 4.77 2.51 -5.95
C PHE A 295 5.98 2.06 -5.15
N HIS A 296 6.09 0.76 -4.86
CA HIS A 296 7.22 0.17 -4.14
C HIS A 296 8.56 0.46 -4.85
N ALA A 297 8.58 0.48 -6.18
CA ALA A 297 9.79 0.82 -6.95
C ALA A 297 10.30 2.24 -6.70
N THR A 298 9.48 3.14 -6.18
CA THR A 298 9.89 4.49 -5.79
C THR A 298 10.44 4.55 -4.36
N GLN A 299 10.06 3.61 -3.49
CA GLN A 299 10.45 3.57 -2.07
C GLN A 299 11.62 2.62 -1.81
N THR A 300 11.61 1.47 -2.44
CA THR A 300 12.63 0.41 -2.27
C THR A 300 14.07 0.88 -2.47
N PRO A 301 14.40 1.76 -3.45
CA PRO A 301 15.76 2.28 -3.58
C PRO A 301 16.26 3.07 -2.36
N LEU A 302 15.37 3.73 -1.62
CA LEU A 302 15.73 4.45 -0.40
C LEU A 302 16.23 3.46 0.67
N MET A 303 15.57 2.33 0.80
CA MET A 303 15.96 1.27 1.73
C MET A 303 17.20 0.51 1.26
N ALA A 304 17.36 0.34 -0.05
CA ALA A 304 18.54 -0.28 -0.65
C ALA A 304 19.85 0.47 -0.32
N ARG A 305 19.77 1.80 -0.15
CA ARG A 305 20.90 2.66 0.27
C ARG A 305 21.38 2.39 1.69
N CYS A 306 20.54 1.75 2.51
CA CYS A 306 20.81 1.49 3.93
C CYS A 306 21.17 0.03 4.22
N ALA A 307 21.00 -0.89 3.27
CA ALA A 307 21.24 -2.31 3.46
C ALA A 307 22.73 -2.62 3.70
N GLU A 308 23.03 -3.37 4.75
CA GLU A 308 24.39 -3.72 5.11
C GLU A 308 24.98 -4.81 4.21
N ASN A 309 24.15 -5.74 3.72
CA ASN A 309 24.63 -6.86 2.93
C ASN A 309 23.57 -7.36 1.92
N GLU A 310 24.01 -7.83 0.73
CA GLU A 310 23.11 -8.44 -0.26
C GLU A 310 22.33 -9.66 0.28
N LYS A 311 22.84 -10.37 1.28
CA LYS A 311 22.13 -11.50 1.94
C LYS A 311 20.81 -11.09 2.60
N GLU A 312 20.67 -9.85 2.95
CA GLU A 312 19.50 -9.33 3.67
C GLU A 312 18.35 -9.01 2.73
N GLY A 313 18.63 -8.89 1.41
CA GLY A 313 17.66 -8.44 0.42
C GLY A 313 16.38 -9.28 0.37
N ARG A 314 16.48 -10.62 0.53
CA ARG A 314 15.29 -11.48 0.58
C ARG A 314 14.42 -11.17 1.80
N PHE A 315 15.02 -10.98 2.97
CA PHE A 315 14.26 -10.62 4.17
C PHE A 315 13.67 -9.22 4.06
N ILE A 316 14.46 -8.25 3.62
CA ILE A 316 14.04 -6.84 3.56
C ILE A 316 12.96 -6.63 2.51
N PHE A 317 13.21 -7.00 1.25
CA PHE A 317 12.35 -6.62 0.12
C PHE A 317 11.27 -7.67 -0.16
N TYR A 318 11.67 -8.91 -0.41
CA TYR A 318 10.73 -10.00 -0.64
C TYR A 318 9.84 -10.23 0.60
N GLY A 319 10.45 -10.25 1.80
CA GLY A 319 9.75 -10.49 3.06
C GLY A 319 8.78 -9.37 3.45
N ALA A 320 9.10 -8.11 3.18
CA ALA A 320 8.17 -7.00 3.44
C ALA A 320 6.93 -7.09 2.55
N MET A 321 7.11 -7.44 1.26
CA MET A 321 5.98 -7.63 0.34
C MET A 321 5.08 -8.80 0.77
N ILE A 322 5.65 -9.92 1.24
CA ILE A 322 4.85 -11.03 1.80
C ILE A 322 4.05 -10.58 3.04
N ALA A 323 4.66 -9.80 3.92
CA ALA A 323 3.96 -9.26 5.09
C ALA A 323 2.81 -8.33 4.68
N GLU A 324 3.01 -7.50 3.67
CA GLU A 324 1.95 -6.66 3.07
C GLU A 324 0.83 -7.53 2.47
N GLY A 325 1.18 -8.61 1.77
CA GLY A 325 0.21 -9.58 1.24
C GLY A 325 -0.65 -10.22 2.33
N ILE A 326 -0.08 -10.51 3.50
CA ILE A 326 -0.84 -11.01 4.66
C ILE A 326 -1.82 -9.94 5.16
N ILE A 327 -1.41 -8.68 5.26
CA ILE A 327 -2.30 -7.57 5.63
C ILE A 327 -3.44 -7.45 4.60
N ALA A 328 -3.13 -7.55 3.32
CA ALA A 328 -4.11 -7.52 2.24
C ALA A 328 -5.13 -8.67 2.34
N LEU A 329 -4.69 -9.88 2.70
CA LEU A 329 -5.60 -11.01 2.95
C LEU A 329 -6.55 -10.76 4.12
N VAL A 330 -6.08 -10.14 5.21
CA VAL A 330 -6.92 -9.78 6.36
C VAL A 330 -8.05 -8.85 5.90
N TRP A 331 -7.73 -7.79 5.17
CA TRP A 331 -8.74 -6.84 4.72
C TRP A 331 -9.63 -7.36 3.58
N CYS A 332 -9.12 -8.27 2.75
CA CYS A 332 -9.94 -9.01 1.80
C CYS A 332 -10.96 -9.89 2.54
N MET A 333 -10.53 -10.58 3.60
CA MET A 333 -11.42 -11.40 4.43
C MET A 333 -12.47 -10.53 5.15
N VAL A 334 -12.10 -9.37 5.66
CA VAL A 334 -13.06 -8.40 6.23
C VAL A 334 -14.11 -8.02 5.20
N GLY A 335 -13.70 -7.66 3.98
CA GLY A 335 -14.64 -7.33 2.90
C GLY A 335 -15.58 -8.48 2.53
N LEU A 336 -15.08 -9.73 2.55
CA LEU A 336 -15.85 -10.92 2.19
C LEU A 336 -16.77 -11.43 3.31
N ALA A 337 -16.53 -11.07 4.57
CA ALA A 337 -17.20 -11.72 5.70
C ALA A 337 -17.95 -10.77 6.64
N PHE A 338 -17.57 -9.48 6.69
CA PHE A 338 -18.16 -8.55 7.67
C PHE A 338 -19.61 -8.19 7.32
N TYR A 339 -19.89 -7.92 6.04
CA TYR A 339 -21.25 -7.61 5.60
C TYR A 339 -22.01 -8.88 5.19
N GLU A 340 -23.34 -8.87 5.36
CA GLU A 340 -24.18 -10.02 5.09
C GLU A 340 -24.17 -10.48 3.62
N ASN A 341 -24.04 -9.52 2.70
CA ASN A 341 -24.10 -9.79 1.26
C ASN A 341 -23.29 -8.73 0.47
N PRO A 342 -22.98 -8.99 -0.81
CA PRO A 342 -22.23 -8.07 -1.65
C PRO A 342 -22.89 -6.69 -1.83
N GLN A 343 -24.23 -6.61 -1.82
CA GLN A 343 -24.93 -5.33 -1.94
C GLN A 343 -24.66 -4.44 -0.72
N ALA A 344 -24.72 -5.00 0.49
CA ALA A 344 -24.45 -4.27 1.73
C ALA A 344 -23.00 -3.73 1.77
N LEU A 345 -22.02 -4.53 1.30
CA LEU A 345 -20.64 -4.05 1.15
C LEU A 345 -20.57 -2.91 0.13
N GLN A 346 -21.23 -3.05 -1.02
CA GLN A 346 -21.22 -2.02 -2.06
C GLN A 346 -21.88 -0.72 -1.58
N ASP A 347 -22.98 -0.81 -0.86
CA ASP A 347 -23.67 0.35 -0.29
C ASP A 347 -22.82 1.06 0.77
N ALA A 348 -22.14 0.30 1.63
CA ALA A 348 -21.19 0.83 2.60
C ALA A 348 -20.03 1.58 1.93
N ILE A 349 -19.46 1.02 0.85
CA ILE A 349 -18.41 1.67 0.07
C ILE A 349 -18.95 2.94 -0.61
N ALA A 350 -20.17 2.90 -1.15
CA ALA A 350 -20.79 4.07 -1.79
C ALA A 350 -21.08 5.21 -0.78
N ALA A 351 -21.48 4.86 0.45
CA ALA A 351 -21.80 5.82 1.51
C ALA A 351 -20.55 6.49 2.12
N GLY A 352 -19.40 5.81 2.16
CA GLY A 352 -18.23 6.35 2.86
C GLY A 352 -16.87 5.88 2.37
N SER A 353 -16.77 5.40 1.13
CA SER A 353 -15.56 4.78 0.57
C SER A 353 -15.14 3.51 1.36
N PRO A 354 -14.05 2.82 1.04
CA PRO A 354 -13.53 1.73 1.88
C PRO A 354 -13.21 2.14 3.32
N SER A 355 -13.08 3.45 3.59
CA SER A 355 -12.89 3.98 4.95
C SER A 355 -14.04 3.62 5.89
N LYS A 356 -15.29 3.60 5.38
CA LYS A 356 -16.44 3.16 6.17
C LYS A 356 -16.29 1.71 6.60
N VAL A 357 -15.90 0.83 5.70
CA VAL A 357 -15.69 -0.60 6.01
C VAL A 357 -14.63 -0.77 7.09
N VAL A 358 -13.53 -0.01 7.01
CA VAL A 358 -12.47 -0.02 8.04
C VAL A 358 -13.02 0.42 9.39
N TYR A 359 -13.77 1.52 9.41
CA TYR A 359 -14.34 2.07 10.63
C TYR A 359 -15.33 1.10 11.28
N ASP A 360 -16.34 0.68 10.54
CA ASP A 360 -17.42 -0.20 11.03
C ASP A 360 -16.88 -1.53 11.55
N SER A 361 -16.01 -2.20 10.77
CA SER A 361 -15.44 -3.50 11.16
C SER A 361 -14.51 -3.41 12.36
N SER A 362 -13.69 -2.33 12.44
CA SER A 362 -12.77 -2.15 13.54
C SER A 362 -13.51 -1.93 14.88
N LEU A 363 -14.55 -1.10 14.86
CA LEU A 363 -15.37 -0.88 16.06
C LEU A 363 -16.15 -2.13 16.45
N HIS A 364 -16.71 -2.85 15.48
CA HIS A 364 -17.45 -4.09 15.74
C HIS A 364 -16.58 -5.15 16.40
N PHE A 365 -15.38 -5.43 15.83
CA PHE A 365 -14.50 -6.50 16.31
C PHE A 365 -13.75 -6.16 17.59
N LEU A 366 -13.37 -4.91 17.79
CA LEU A 366 -12.45 -4.51 18.87
C LEU A 366 -13.09 -3.58 19.90
N GLY A 367 -14.39 -3.31 19.76
CA GLY A 367 -15.08 -2.31 20.57
C GLY A 367 -14.58 -0.89 20.30
N PHE A 368 -15.15 0.10 20.98
CA PHE A 368 -14.81 1.50 20.70
C PHE A 368 -13.32 1.80 20.87
N VAL A 369 -12.73 1.48 22.01
CA VAL A 369 -11.32 1.82 22.30
C VAL A 369 -10.37 1.09 21.38
N GLY A 370 -10.52 -0.23 21.24
CA GLY A 370 -9.69 -1.04 20.37
C GLY A 370 -9.88 -0.68 18.89
N GLY A 371 -11.12 -0.41 18.49
CA GLY A 371 -11.47 0.03 17.14
C GLY A 371 -10.81 1.37 16.78
N ILE A 372 -10.84 2.37 17.67
CA ILE A 372 -10.15 3.64 17.44
C ILE A 372 -8.64 3.45 17.27
N PHE A 373 -7.99 2.62 18.08
CA PHE A 373 -6.57 2.31 17.91
C PHE A 373 -6.27 1.62 16.57
N ALA A 374 -7.15 0.71 16.14
CA ALA A 374 -7.02 0.07 14.82
C ALA A 374 -7.17 1.08 13.68
N VAL A 375 -8.20 1.93 13.75
CA VAL A 375 -8.43 2.98 12.75
C VAL A 375 -7.28 3.99 12.72
N LEU A 376 -6.74 4.40 13.87
CA LEU A 376 -5.55 5.25 13.93
C LEU A 376 -4.34 4.59 13.24
N GLY A 377 -4.18 3.26 13.37
CA GLY A 377 -3.17 2.52 12.60
C GLY A 377 -3.35 2.70 11.08
N VAL A 378 -4.59 2.63 10.59
CA VAL A 378 -4.91 2.85 9.17
C VAL A 378 -4.74 4.32 8.76
N VAL A 379 -4.95 5.28 9.66
CA VAL A 379 -4.79 6.73 9.39
C VAL A 379 -3.31 7.10 9.28
N VAL A 380 -2.50 6.60 10.18
CA VAL A 380 -1.10 7.02 10.30
C VAL A 380 -0.23 6.51 9.15
N LEU A 381 -0.46 5.28 8.69
CA LEU A 381 0.31 4.65 7.62
C LEU A 381 0.31 5.48 6.31
N PRO A 382 -0.86 5.85 5.75
CA PRO A 382 -0.88 6.65 4.53
C PRO A 382 -0.34 8.08 4.74
N ILE A 383 -0.46 8.64 5.93
CA ILE A 383 0.11 9.98 6.20
C ILE A 383 1.64 9.94 6.05
N THR A 384 2.31 8.92 6.57
CA THR A 384 3.76 8.78 6.42
C THR A 384 4.17 8.44 5.00
N SER A 385 3.46 7.52 4.36
CA SER A 385 3.73 7.13 2.97
C SER A 385 3.45 8.25 1.98
N GLY A 386 2.44 9.09 2.24
CA GLY A 386 2.14 10.27 1.43
C GLY A 386 3.22 11.36 1.54
N ASP A 387 3.76 11.61 2.74
CA ASP A 387 4.91 12.50 2.89
C ASP A 387 6.11 12.02 2.06
N THR A 388 6.42 10.73 2.14
CA THR A 388 7.53 10.16 1.34
C THR A 388 7.24 10.19 -0.16
N ALA A 389 5.98 10.04 -0.59
CA ALA A 389 5.57 10.14 -2.00
C ALA A 389 5.78 11.57 -2.53
N PHE A 390 5.29 12.59 -1.85
CA PHE A 390 5.50 13.99 -2.24
C PHE A 390 6.97 14.38 -2.19
N ARG A 391 7.74 13.86 -1.23
CA ARG A 391 9.18 14.05 -1.16
C ARG A 391 9.90 13.41 -2.34
N ALA A 392 9.55 12.19 -2.72
CA ALA A 392 10.11 11.50 -3.89
C ALA A 392 9.78 12.27 -5.18
N ALA A 393 8.53 12.74 -5.34
CA ALA A 393 8.13 13.57 -6.48
C ALA A 393 8.94 14.87 -6.55
N ARG A 394 9.13 15.57 -5.42
CA ARG A 394 9.95 16.76 -5.34
C ARG A 394 11.40 16.51 -5.73
N LEU A 395 12.01 15.44 -5.21
CA LEU A 395 13.39 15.07 -5.54
C LEU A 395 13.54 14.70 -7.01
N GLN A 396 12.58 13.99 -7.58
CA GLN A 396 12.59 13.62 -9.01
C GLN A 396 12.45 14.86 -9.91
N LEU A 397 11.56 15.80 -9.57
CA LEU A 397 11.45 17.08 -10.27
C LEU A 397 12.75 17.91 -10.15
N ALA A 398 13.35 17.93 -8.96
CA ALA A 398 14.62 18.61 -8.73
C ALA A 398 15.76 18.02 -9.59
N GLU A 399 15.80 16.70 -9.77
CA GLU A 399 16.76 16.02 -10.64
C GLU A 399 16.52 16.40 -12.13
N ILE A 400 15.27 16.39 -12.58
CA ILE A 400 14.89 16.74 -13.96
C ILE A 400 15.28 18.21 -14.27
N PHE A 401 14.97 19.14 -13.38
CA PHE A 401 15.24 20.57 -13.55
C PHE A 401 16.65 20.99 -13.08
N LYS A 402 17.44 20.04 -12.56
CA LYS A 402 18.80 20.28 -12.02
C LYS A 402 18.80 21.36 -10.92
N ILE A 403 17.81 21.36 -10.05
CA ILE A 403 17.68 22.32 -8.93
C ILE A 403 18.27 21.70 -7.68
N ASP A 404 19.30 22.37 -7.13
CA ASP A 404 19.91 21.95 -5.86
C ASP A 404 18.92 22.07 -4.69
N GLN A 405 18.76 20.98 -3.94
CA GLN A 405 17.81 20.84 -2.83
C GLN A 405 18.40 21.15 -1.44
N ARG A 406 19.64 21.64 -1.37
CA ARG A 406 20.29 21.99 -0.10
C ARG A 406 19.66 23.24 0.54
N SER A 407 19.21 24.19 -0.28
CA SER A 407 18.61 25.43 0.23
C SER A 407 17.09 25.30 0.39
N LEU A 408 16.56 25.81 1.51
CA LEU A 408 15.14 25.79 1.84
C LEU A 408 14.27 26.51 0.78
N PRO A 409 14.60 27.70 0.27
CA PRO A 409 13.80 28.35 -0.76
C PRO A 409 13.66 27.51 -2.03
N LYS A 410 14.73 26.82 -2.45
CA LYS A 410 14.69 25.94 -3.63
C LYS A 410 13.84 24.67 -3.42
N ARG A 411 13.81 24.16 -2.16
CA ARG A 411 12.88 23.07 -1.81
C ARG A 411 11.44 23.52 -1.93
N LEU A 412 11.11 24.69 -1.37
CA LEU A 412 9.75 25.25 -1.40
C LEU A 412 9.30 25.60 -2.82
N LEU A 413 10.23 26.06 -3.68
CA LEU A 413 9.93 26.38 -5.08
C LEU A 413 9.30 25.19 -5.83
N ILE A 414 9.72 23.97 -5.52
CA ILE A 414 9.13 22.75 -6.13
C ILE A 414 7.99 22.19 -5.28
N ALA A 415 8.14 22.20 -3.95
CA ALA A 415 7.16 21.56 -3.06
C ALA A 415 5.82 22.29 -3.04
N VAL A 416 5.82 23.63 -3.00
CA VAL A 416 4.57 24.42 -2.92
C VAL A 416 3.68 24.20 -4.16
N PRO A 417 4.16 24.34 -5.41
CA PRO A 417 3.35 24.04 -6.58
C PRO A 417 2.83 22.59 -6.59
N LEU A 418 3.67 21.64 -6.12
CA LEU A 418 3.27 20.23 -6.04
C LEU A 418 2.14 20.01 -5.03
N PHE A 419 2.20 20.65 -3.84
CA PHE A 419 1.13 20.59 -2.85
C PHE A 419 -0.14 21.30 -3.30
N VAL A 420 -0.02 22.46 -3.97
CA VAL A 420 -1.17 23.17 -4.55
C VAL A 420 -1.86 22.28 -5.60
N LEU A 421 -1.09 21.68 -6.51
CA LEU A 421 -1.63 20.73 -7.48
C LEU A 421 -2.28 19.53 -6.77
N GLY A 422 -1.62 18.97 -5.76
CA GLY A 422 -2.16 17.87 -4.95
C GLY A 422 -3.48 18.24 -4.27
N TYR A 423 -3.60 19.44 -3.74
CA TYR A 423 -4.86 19.93 -3.15
C TYR A 423 -5.99 19.98 -4.18
N PHE A 424 -5.76 20.55 -5.37
CA PHE A 424 -6.78 20.56 -6.43
C PHE A 424 -7.14 19.15 -6.90
N VAL A 425 -6.16 18.26 -7.04
CA VAL A 425 -6.42 16.86 -7.41
C VAL A 425 -7.21 16.14 -6.30
N SER A 426 -7.02 16.47 -5.02
CA SER A 426 -7.77 15.86 -3.91
C SER A 426 -9.26 16.20 -3.88
N THR A 427 -9.71 17.19 -4.65
CA THR A 427 -11.14 17.52 -4.81
C THR A 427 -11.87 16.61 -5.80
N ILE A 428 -11.14 15.77 -6.54
CA ILE A 428 -11.71 14.80 -7.46
C ILE A 428 -12.29 13.63 -6.66
N ASP A 429 -13.38 13.03 -7.17
CA ASP A 429 -14.01 11.87 -6.56
C ASP A 429 -13.00 10.74 -6.28
N PHE A 430 -13.08 10.14 -5.09
CA PHE A 430 -12.14 9.11 -4.63
C PHE A 430 -12.09 7.89 -5.56
N SER A 431 -13.20 7.46 -6.13
CA SER A 431 -13.25 6.30 -7.03
C SER A 431 -12.49 6.55 -8.34
N VAL A 432 -12.52 7.77 -8.83
CA VAL A 432 -11.76 8.22 -10.00
C VAL A 432 -10.28 8.28 -9.66
N LEU A 433 -9.92 8.91 -8.54
CA LEU A 433 -8.52 8.96 -8.07
C LEU A 433 -7.94 7.56 -7.88
N TRP A 434 -8.69 6.66 -7.23
CA TRP A 434 -8.27 5.28 -7.00
C TRP A 434 -7.99 4.54 -8.31
N ARG A 435 -8.85 4.68 -9.31
CA ARG A 435 -8.70 4.04 -10.63
C ARG A 435 -7.42 4.48 -11.34
N TYR A 436 -7.16 5.79 -11.40
CA TYR A 436 -5.94 6.30 -12.04
C TYR A 436 -4.68 5.99 -11.23
N PHE A 437 -4.76 6.06 -9.91
CA PHE A 437 -3.68 5.62 -9.03
C PHE A 437 -3.31 4.16 -9.27
N THR A 438 -4.27 3.25 -9.26
CA THR A 438 -4.02 1.83 -9.44
C THR A 438 -3.53 1.50 -10.85
N TRP A 439 -4.04 2.20 -11.86
CA TRP A 439 -3.53 2.08 -13.23
C TRP A 439 -2.05 2.50 -13.34
N ALA A 440 -1.70 3.69 -12.88
CA ALA A 440 -0.32 4.17 -12.90
C ALA A 440 0.62 3.26 -12.09
N ASN A 441 0.11 2.73 -10.98
CA ASN A 441 0.80 1.78 -10.13
C ASN A 441 1.16 0.48 -10.87
N GLN A 442 0.20 -0.15 -11.55
CA GLN A 442 0.42 -1.37 -12.33
C GLN A 442 1.36 -1.15 -13.52
N MET A 443 1.22 -0.03 -14.23
CA MET A 443 2.10 0.32 -15.34
C MET A 443 3.56 0.49 -14.87
N THR A 444 3.77 1.12 -13.71
CA THR A 444 5.11 1.27 -13.12
C THR A 444 5.69 -0.09 -12.73
N ALA A 445 4.89 -0.96 -12.09
CA ALA A 445 5.30 -2.31 -11.72
C ALA A 445 5.73 -3.13 -12.94
N MET A 446 4.97 -3.07 -14.02
CA MET A 446 5.28 -3.76 -15.27
C MET A 446 6.65 -3.32 -15.83
N VAL A 447 6.95 -2.03 -15.87
CA VAL A 447 8.25 -1.53 -16.35
C VAL A 447 9.39 -2.03 -15.46
N MET A 448 9.19 -2.10 -14.13
CA MET A 448 10.22 -2.65 -13.24
C MET A 448 10.46 -4.14 -13.46
N LEU A 449 9.40 -4.93 -13.66
CA LEU A 449 9.53 -6.36 -13.98
C LEU A 449 10.25 -6.58 -15.33
N TRP A 450 9.96 -5.78 -16.35
CA TRP A 450 10.71 -5.78 -17.62
C TRP A 450 12.17 -5.39 -17.42
N THR A 451 12.45 -4.42 -16.53
CA THR A 451 13.83 -4.04 -16.17
C THR A 451 14.58 -5.21 -15.54
N ALA A 452 13.91 -5.94 -14.62
CA ALA A 452 14.48 -7.13 -14.01
C ALA A 452 14.75 -8.25 -15.03
N ALA A 453 13.80 -8.49 -15.95
CA ALA A 453 13.96 -9.47 -17.01
C ALA A 453 15.13 -9.12 -17.95
N ALA A 454 15.23 -7.86 -18.36
CA ALA A 454 16.34 -7.38 -19.21
C ALA A 454 17.70 -7.52 -18.50
N TYR A 455 17.75 -7.24 -17.19
CA TYR A 455 18.94 -7.49 -16.38
C TYR A 455 19.34 -8.96 -16.37
N LEU A 456 18.42 -9.89 -16.13
CA LEU A 456 18.70 -11.33 -16.12
C LEU A 456 19.18 -11.81 -17.50
N LEU A 457 18.55 -11.36 -18.57
CA LEU A 457 18.99 -11.69 -19.94
C LEU A 457 20.40 -11.17 -20.22
N SER A 458 20.76 -9.98 -19.71
CA SER A 458 22.12 -9.44 -19.87
C SER A 458 23.18 -10.32 -19.18
N LEU A 459 22.85 -10.98 -18.06
CA LEU A 459 23.76 -11.89 -17.37
C LEU A 459 24.00 -13.19 -18.16
N ILE A 460 22.96 -13.71 -18.83
CA ILE A 460 23.08 -14.90 -19.68
C ILE A 460 24.03 -14.62 -20.85
N HIS A 461 23.91 -13.48 -21.51
CA HIS A 461 24.79 -13.10 -22.60
C HIS A 461 26.24 -12.84 -22.19
N ILE A 462 26.49 -12.46 -20.92
CA ILE A 462 27.85 -12.28 -20.41
C ILE A 462 28.47 -13.64 -20.05
N SER A 463 27.68 -14.59 -19.58
CA SER A 463 28.14 -15.92 -19.18
C SER A 463 28.33 -16.90 -20.35
N GLU A 464 27.69 -16.66 -21.50
CA GLU A 464 27.95 -17.37 -22.76
C GLU A 464 28.75 -16.47 -23.70
N PRO A 465 30.09 -16.57 -23.73
CA PRO A 465 30.86 -15.96 -24.79
C PRO A 465 30.43 -16.63 -26.10
N THR A 466 29.72 -15.87 -26.96
CA THR A 466 29.42 -16.29 -28.33
C THR A 466 30.71 -16.84 -28.92
N ARG A 467 30.78 -18.14 -29.15
CA ARG A 467 31.76 -18.73 -30.06
C ARG A 467 31.50 -18.08 -31.41
N ARG A 468 32.21 -17.01 -31.69
CA ARG A 468 32.37 -16.55 -33.08
C ARG A 468 33.13 -17.67 -33.78
N THR A 469 32.45 -18.54 -34.48
CA THR A 469 33.06 -19.36 -35.52
C THR A 469 33.69 -18.38 -36.52
N PRO A 470 35.01 -18.47 -36.76
CA PRO A 470 35.58 -17.71 -37.84
C PRO A 470 34.90 -18.18 -39.13
N ILE A 471 34.26 -17.26 -39.82
CA ILE A 471 33.83 -17.49 -41.19
C ILE A 471 35.14 -17.55 -42.00
N SER A 472 35.54 -18.78 -42.35
CA SER A 472 36.60 -19.04 -43.35
C SER A 472 36.12 -18.71 -44.76
#